data_0a92226b257d8776e43321355ff01fac
#
_entry.id   0a92226b257d8776e43321355ff01fac
#
_cell.length_a   1.000
_cell.length_b   1.000
_cell.length_c   1.000
_cell.angle_alpha   90.00
_cell.angle_beta   90.00
_cell.angle_gamma   90.00
#
_symmetry.space_group_name_H-M   'P 1'
#
loop_
_entity.id
_entity.type
_entity.pdbx_description
1 polymer ?
#
loop_
_entity_poly.entity_id
_entity_poly.type
_entity_poly.pdbx_seq_one_letter_code
_entity_poly.pdbx_strand_id
1 'polypeptide(L)'
;LNNLYKQTQLQDTFGVNMVALVDGQPRLLNLQQMIAAFLSHRREIITRRTVFDLRKARERGHVLEGLAVALANVDRMIELIKAAPTPPVAKERLLAQAWEPGEARAMLSRVEGDITQFQPDDLDARYGLKPDGYYLSETQAQEILQMRLQRLTGLEQDKIVSEYKDVMEQIADLLDILAKPERMTEIITTEMSTLRAEFGDARRSHIEVNAYDIDVEDLIAPQDLVVTISHSGYVKSQPLAEYRAQRRGGRGKLATGTKEDDWVEQLFVANTHDMLLCFSNRGRVYWMKVYESPMGGRGSRGKPLVNLFPLQAGEKITTVLPVKAFDEQHYVFMATARGTVKKTPLTAFANRR
;
A
#
# COMPACT_ATOMS: atom_id res chain seq x y z
N LEU A 1 1.19 31.59 -0.38
CA LEU A 1 1.38 30.13 -0.34
C LEU A 1 2.20 29.71 0.90
N ASN A 2 3.41 30.27 1.15
CA ASN A 2 4.28 29.88 2.28
C ASN A 2 3.61 30.01 3.65
N ASN A 3 2.77 31.03 3.86
CA ASN A 3 2.01 31.19 5.09
C ASN A 3 0.92 30.11 5.25
N LEU A 4 0.33 29.66 4.13
CA LEU A 4 -0.64 28.56 4.15
C LEU A 4 0.05 27.23 4.51
N TYR A 5 1.21 26.92 3.94
CA TYR A 5 1.97 25.72 4.31
C TYR A 5 2.42 25.72 5.78
N LYS A 6 2.85 26.88 6.30
CA LYS A 6 3.33 27.00 7.70
C LYS A 6 2.23 27.08 8.75
N GLN A 7 1.05 27.61 8.40
CA GLN A 7 -0.02 27.91 9.36
C GLN A 7 -1.27 27.05 9.20
N THR A 8 -1.31 26.17 8.20
CA THR A 8 -2.42 25.25 7.94
C THR A 8 -1.93 23.84 7.69
N GLN A 9 -2.85 22.87 7.67
CA GLN A 9 -2.57 21.48 7.33
C GLN A 9 -2.47 21.22 5.81
N LEU A 10 -2.15 22.23 5.01
CA LEU A 10 -2.00 22.09 3.57
C LEU A 10 -0.78 21.21 3.21
N GLN A 11 0.25 21.19 4.05
CA GLN A 11 1.37 20.27 4.03
C GLN A 11 1.49 19.65 5.42
N ASP A 12 1.38 18.32 5.49
CA ASP A 12 1.43 17.60 6.76
C ASP A 12 2.26 16.33 6.62
N THR A 13 2.81 15.88 7.73
CA THR A 13 3.61 14.65 7.82
C THR A 13 2.81 13.57 8.53
N PHE A 14 2.56 12.48 7.84
CA PHE A 14 1.88 11.33 8.42
C PHE A 14 2.84 10.18 8.72
N GLY A 15 3.01 9.88 9.99
CA GLY A 15 3.78 8.71 10.45
C GLY A 15 2.97 7.43 10.28
N VAL A 16 3.37 6.57 9.34
CA VAL A 16 2.66 5.31 9.07
C VAL A 16 3.05 4.26 10.11
N ASN A 17 2.12 3.95 11.03
CA ASN A 17 2.23 2.86 11.99
C ASN A 17 1.15 1.82 11.68
N MET A 18 1.52 0.77 10.93
CA MET A 18 0.61 -0.31 10.58
C MET A 18 0.65 -1.40 11.66
N VAL A 19 -0.38 -1.46 12.49
CA VAL A 19 -0.59 -2.53 13.48
C VAL A 19 -1.68 -3.46 12.99
N ALA A 20 -1.39 -4.76 12.94
CA ALA A 20 -2.36 -5.79 12.59
C ALA A 20 -2.30 -6.96 13.56
N LEU A 21 -3.41 -7.69 13.66
CA LEU A 21 -3.46 -8.94 14.40
C LEU A 21 -2.94 -10.08 13.50
N VAL A 22 -1.84 -10.70 13.91
CA VAL A 22 -1.30 -11.89 13.28
C VAL A 22 -1.29 -13.00 14.31
N ASP A 23 -1.94 -14.11 14.04
CA ASP A 23 -2.11 -15.23 14.97
C ASP A 23 -2.70 -14.81 16.32
N GLY A 24 -3.65 -13.85 16.29
CA GLY A 24 -4.29 -13.31 17.48
C GLY A 24 -3.45 -12.33 18.30
N GLN A 25 -2.23 -11.99 17.85
CA GLN A 25 -1.33 -11.05 18.53
C GLN A 25 -1.16 -9.75 17.74
N PRO A 26 -1.25 -8.58 18.38
CA PRO A 26 -0.96 -7.31 17.72
C PRO A 26 0.53 -7.20 17.40
N ARG A 27 0.86 -6.93 16.13
CA ARG A 27 2.24 -6.73 15.64
C ARG A 27 2.32 -5.48 14.79
N LEU A 28 3.42 -4.75 14.96
CA LEU A 28 3.78 -3.67 14.04
C LEU A 28 4.39 -4.29 12.78
N LEU A 29 3.80 -4.04 11.64
CA LEU A 29 4.18 -4.63 10.37
C LEU A 29 4.56 -3.56 9.36
N ASN A 30 5.53 -3.86 8.50
CA ASN A 30 5.73 -3.11 7.28
C ASN A 30 4.77 -3.61 6.18
N LEU A 31 4.68 -2.89 5.06
CA LEU A 31 3.75 -3.22 3.97
C LEU A 31 3.96 -4.65 3.42
N GLN A 32 5.21 -5.07 3.24
CA GLN A 32 5.54 -6.42 2.76
C GLN A 32 5.05 -7.50 3.74
N GLN A 33 5.28 -7.30 5.03
CA GLN A 33 4.83 -8.23 6.07
C GLN A 33 3.31 -8.30 6.15
N MET A 34 2.62 -7.17 5.98
CA MET A 34 1.15 -7.13 5.97
C MET A 34 0.57 -7.92 4.78
N ILE A 35 1.13 -7.74 3.58
CA ILE A 35 0.74 -8.51 2.39
C ILE A 35 1.03 -10.00 2.59
N ALA A 36 2.19 -10.35 3.14
CA ALA A 36 2.54 -11.75 3.42
C ALA A 36 1.58 -12.40 4.42
N ALA A 37 1.23 -11.70 5.50
CA ALA A 37 0.25 -12.17 6.48
C ALA A 37 -1.14 -12.36 5.86
N PHE A 38 -1.59 -11.43 5.01
CA PHE A 38 -2.84 -11.54 4.27
C PHE A 38 -2.85 -12.77 3.36
N LEU A 39 -1.79 -12.98 2.57
CA LEU A 39 -1.69 -14.16 1.68
C LEU A 39 -1.67 -15.48 2.44
N SER A 40 -0.99 -15.53 3.59
CA SER A 40 -0.99 -16.71 4.48
C SER A 40 -2.41 -17.01 4.98
N HIS A 41 -3.10 -16.00 5.46
CA HIS A 41 -4.49 -16.12 5.90
C HIS A 41 -5.43 -16.57 4.77
N ARG A 42 -5.28 -16.02 3.55
CA ARG A 42 -6.09 -16.45 2.39
C ARG A 42 -5.87 -17.91 2.06
N ARG A 43 -4.63 -18.40 2.09
CA ARG A 43 -4.33 -19.83 1.88
C ARG A 43 -5.04 -20.69 2.93
N GLU A 44 -4.98 -20.33 4.19
CA GLU A 44 -5.67 -21.04 5.27
C GLU A 44 -7.19 -21.10 5.05
N ILE A 45 -7.81 -19.97 4.69
CA ILE A 45 -9.24 -19.91 4.41
C ILE A 45 -9.62 -20.79 3.22
N ILE A 46 -8.84 -20.74 2.13
CA ILE A 46 -9.11 -21.60 0.96
C ILE A 46 -8.96 -23.07 1.34
N THR A 47 -7.91 -23.45 2.07
CA THR A 47 -7.75 -24.82 2.54
C THR A 47 -8.96 -25.28 3.36
N ARG A 48 -9.40 -24.50 4.34
CA ARG A 48 -10.57 -24.82 5.18
C ARG A 48 -11.84 -24.95 4.35
N ARG A 49 -12.07 -24.04 3.41
CA ARG A 49 -13.20 -24.08 2.49
C ARG A 49 -13.16 -25.35 1.63
N THR A 50 -12.03 -25.63 1.01
CA THR A 50 -11.85 -26.80 0.15
C THR A 50 -12.05 -28.12 0.91
N VAL A 51 -11.55 -28.23 2.15
CA VAL A 51 -11.77 -29.40 3.00
C VAL A 51 -13.26 -29.57 3.35
N PHE A 52 -13.95 -28.46 3.64
CA PHE A 52 -15.39 -28.49 3.92
C PHE A 52 -16.19 -28.93 2.68
N ASP A 53 -15.89 -28.33 1.52
CA ASP A 53 -16.58 -28.65 0.26
C ASP A 53 -16.30 -30.11 -0.16
N LEU A 54 -15.06 -30.59 0.02
CA LEU A 54 -14.68 -31.97 -0.23
C LEU A 54 -15.49 -32.95 0.63
N ARG A 55 -15.62 -32.67 1.93
CA ARG A 55 -16.44 -33.50 2.80
C ARG A 55 -17.89 -33.56 2.33
N LYS A 56 -18.46 -32.39 1.96
CA LYS A 56 -19.83 -32.31 1.45
C LYS A 56 -20.01 -33.04 0.12
N ALA A 57 -19.07 -32.91 -0.78
CA ALA A 57 -19.09 -33.63 -2.05
C ALA A 57 -19.00 -35.16 -1.85
N ARG A 58 -18.14 -35.65 -0.95
CA ARG A 58 -18.04 -37.07 -0.60
C ARG A 58 -19.33 -37.62 0.05
N GLU A 59 -19.92 -36.88 1.00
CA GLU A 59 -21.21 -37.21 1.60
C GLU A 59 -22.29 -37.34 0.50
N ARG A 60 -22.32 -36.38 -0.46
CA ARG A 60 -23.28 -36.40 -1.57
C ARG A 60 -23.04 -37.56 -2.53
N GLY A 61 -21.80 -37.82 -2.93
CA GLY A 61 -21.42 -38.94 -3.77
C GLY A 61 -21.83 -40.27 -3.16
N HIS A 62 -21.59 -40.45 -1.86
CA HIS A 62 -21.98 -41.64 -1.13
C HIS A 62 -23.51 -41.86 -1.12
N VAL A 63 -24.28 -40.80 -0.95
CA VAL A 63 -25.75 -40.89 -1.04
C VAL A 63 -26.21 -41.29 -2.44
N LEU A 64 -25.60 -40.71 -3.49
CA LEU A 64 -25.94 -41.03 -4.89
C LEU A 64 -25.62 -42.49 -5.24
N GLU A 65 -24.52 -43.07 -4.71
CA GLU A 65 -24.21 -44.50 -4.85
C GLU A 65 -25.33 -45.37 -4.25
N GLY A 66 -25.77 -45.04 -3.04
CA GLY A 66 -26.90 -45.74 -2.39
C GLY A 66 -28.20 -45.66 -3.17
N LEU A 67 -28.50 -44.51 -3.75
CA LEU A 67 -29.66 -44.31 -4.60
C LEU A 67 -29.58 -45.12 -5.90
N ALA A 68 -28.40 -45.21 -6.51
CA ALA A 68 -28.17 -46.04 -7.70
C ALA A 68 -28.36 -47.55 -7.40
N VAL A 69 -27.89 -48.00 -6.25
CA VAL A 69 -28.14 -49.37 -5.77
C VAL A 69 -29.64 -49.62 -5.52
N ALA A 70 -30.34 -48.62 -4.95
CA ALA A 70 -31.77 -48.72 -4.71
C ALA A 70 -32.56 -48.84 -6.02
N LEU A 71 -32.18 -48.09 -7.03
CA LEU A 71 -32.83 -48.12 -8.34
C LEU A 71 -32.59 -49.48 -9.07
N ALA A 72 -31.43 -50.09 -8.90
CA ALA A 72 -31.18 -51.45 -9.43
C ALA A 72 -31.97 -52.53 -8.71
N ASN A 73 -32.44 -52.30 -7.47
CA ASN A 73 -33.16 -53.27 -6.64
C ASN A 73 -34.57 -52.80 -6.21
N VAL A 74 -35.23 -51.99 -7.03
CA VAL A 74 -36.49 -51.30 -6.68
C VAL A 74 -37.54 -52.26 -6.14
N ASP A 75 -37.86 -53.32 -6.88
CA ASP A 75 -38.94 -54.24 -6.51
C ASP A 75 -38.69 -54.97 -5.17
N ARG A 76 -37.47 -55.45 -5.00
CA ARG A 76 -37.04 -56.15 -3.76
C ARG A 76 -37.01 -55.19 -2.58
N MET A 77 -36.60 -53.94 -2.75
CA MET A 77 -36.60 -52.92 -1.69
C MET A 77 -38.03 -52.53 -1.30
N ILE A 78 -38.92 -52.34 -2.27
CA ILE A 78 -40.33 -52.04 -1.99
C ILE A 78 -41.01 -53.17 -1.22
N GLU A 79 -40.79 -54.41 -1.62
CA GLU A 79 -41.35 -55.55 -0.90
C GLU A 79 -40.85 -55.64 0.57
N LEU A 80 -39.55 -55.41 0.79
CA LEU A 80 -38.93 -55.38 2.10
C LEU A 80 -39.50 -54.25 2.96
N ILE A 81 -39.63 -53.04 2.42
CA ILE A 81 -40.19 -51.91 3.15
C ILE A 81 -41.67 -52.12 3.50
N LYS A 82 -42.46 -52.64 2.56
CA LYS A 82 -43.89 -53.00 2.82
C LYS A 82 -44.07 -54.09 3.87
N ALA A 83 -43.14 -55.07 3.94
CA ALA A 83 -43.18 -56.13 4.90
C ALA A 83 -42.66 -55.73 6.31
N ALA A 84 -42.11 -54.53 6.46
CA ALA A 84 -41.62 -54.02 7.72
C ALA A 84 -42.72 -53.33 8.52
N PRO A 85 -42.91 -53.62 9.81
CA PRO A 85 -43.98 -53.01 10.65
C PRO A 85 -43.69 -51.55 10.99
N THR A 86 -42.45 -51.11 10.98
CA THR A 86 -42.05 -49.72 11.30
C THR A 86 -40.85 -49.30 10.48
N PRO A 87 -40.66 -47.99 10.23
CA PRO A 87 -39.50 -47.49 9.48
C PRO A 87 -38.13 -47.88 10.08
N PRO A 88 -37.89 -47.90 11.40
CA PRO A 88 -36.62 -48.37 11.96
C PRO A 88 -36.34 -49.87 11.61
N VAL A 89 -37.35 -50.73 11.66
CA VAL A 89 -37.20 -52.15 11.26
C VAL A 89 -36.91 -52.28 9.76
N ALA A 90 -37.51 -51.45 8.94
CA ALA A 90 -37.18 -51.38 7.51
C ALA A 90 -35.72 -50.97 7.30
N LYS A 91 -35.20 -49.97 8.02
CA LYS A 91 -33.80 -49.53 7.99
C LYS A 91 -32.86 -50.68 8.38
N GLU A 92 -33.13 -51.35 9.48
CA GLU A 92 -32.32 -52.51 9.93
C GLU A 92 -32.23 -53.62 8.88
N ARG A 93 -33.38 -53.95 8.24
CA ARG A 93 -33.41 -54.96 7.18
C ARG A 93 -32.66 -54.53 5.92
N LEU A 94 -32.70 -53.23 5.55
CA LEU A 94 -31.93 -52.70 4.42
C LEU A 94 -30.40 -52.80 4.65
N LEU A 95 -29.97 -52.61 5.90
CA LEU A 95 -28.56 -52.71 6.31
C LEU A 95 -28.04 -54.14 6.44
N ALA A 96 -28.93 -55.09 6.75
CA ALA A 96 -28.53 -56.46 7.08
C ALA A 96 -28.21 -57.35 5.88
N GLN A 97 -28.42 -56.88 4.63
CA GLN A 97 -28.21 -57.71 3.45
C GLN A 97 -27.37 -57.05 2.39
N ALA A 98 -26.71 -57.88 1.54
CA ALA A 98 -26.01 -57.45 0.36
C ALA A 98 -27.01 -57.17 -0.78
N TRP A 99 -26.83 -56.09 -1.49
CA TRP A 99 -27.60 -55.66 -2.63
C TRP A 99 -26.84 -55.82 -3.93
N GLU A 100 -27.55 -56.03 -5.03
CA GLU A 100 -26.93 -55.98 -6.33
C GLU A 100 -26.45 -54.57 -6.61
N PRO A 101 -25.16 -54.37 -6.95
CA PRO A 101 -24.60 -53.03 -7.11
C PRO A 101 -25.11 -52.30 -8.34
N GLY A 102 -25.66 -52.97 -9.34
CA GLY A 102 -26.23 -52.37 -10.56
C GLY A 102 -25.27 -51.34 -11.18
N GLU A 103 -25.81 -50.18 -11.53
CA GLU A 103 -25.04 -49.06 -12.10
C GLU A 103 -23.97 -48.49 -11.13
N ALA A 104 -24.12 -48.70 -9.82
CA ALA A 104 -23.11 -48.25 -8.84
C ALA A 104 -21.73 -48.91 -9.08
N ARG A 105 -21.69 -50.16 -9.59
CA ARG A 105 -20.44 -50.82 -9.97
C ARG A 105 -19.78 -50.10 -11.14
N ALA A 106 -20.55 -49.72 -12.16
CA ALA A 106 -20.05 -48.96 -13.29
C ALA A 106 -19.62 -47.55 -12.92
N MET A 107 -20.32 -46.89 -11.98
CA MET A 107 -19.98 -45.59 -11.43
C MET A 107 -18.63 -45.65 -10.70
N LEU A 108 -18.44 -46.60 -9.79
CA LEU A 108 -17.20 -46.79 -9.00
C LEU A 108 -16.01 -47.22 -9.89
N SER A 109 -16.25 -48.01 -10.95
CA SER A 109 -15.18 -48.46 -11.88
C SER A 109 -14.64 -47.32 -12.77
N ARG A 110 -15.36 -46.20 -12.91
CA ARG A 110 -14.93 -45.03 -13.67
C ARG A 110 -14.04 -44.08 -12.86
N VAL A 111 -13.93 -44.28 -11.55
CA VAL A 111 -13.04 -43.49 -10.69
C VAL A 111 -11.60 -43.92 -10.94
N GLU A 112 -10.78 -43.06 -11.53
CA GLU A 112 -9.36 -43.27 -11.68
C GLU A 112 -8.65 -43.01 -10.35
N GLY A 113 -8.05 -44.05 -9.75
CA GLY A 113 -7.29 -43.96 -8.52
C GLY A 113 -7.87 -44.74 -7.32
N ASP A 114 -7.48 -44.34 -6.13
CA ASP A 114 -7.92 -44.97 -4.88
C ASP A 114 -9.33 -44.50 -4.52
N ILE A 115 -10.31 -45.40 -4.65
CA ILE A 115 -11.73 -45.18 -4.38
C ILE A 115 -11.96 -44.63 -2.96
N THR A 116 -11.09 -44.95 -2.01
CA THR A 116 -11.20 -44.50 -0.63
C THR A 116 -11.10 -42.96 -0.51
N GLN A 117 -10.40 -42.31 -1.43
CA GLN A 117 -10.28 -40.85 -1.46
C GLN A 117 -11.58 -40.15 -1.83
N PHE A 118 -12.51 -40.87 -2.44
CA PHE A 118 -13.81 -40.33 -2.89
C PHE A 118 -14.94 -40.68 -1.90
N GLN A 119 -14.66 -41.45 -0.88
CA GLN A 119 -15.61 -41.82 0.17
C GLN A 119 -15.51 -40.89 1.37
N PRO A 120 -16.59 -40.76 2.19
CA PRO A 120 -16.53 -40.07 3.47
C PRO A 120 -15.42 -40.61 4.37
N ASP A 121 -14.69 -39.73 5.08
CA ASP A 121 -13.54 -40.11 5.91
C ASP A 121 -13.92 -40.98 7.10
N ASP A 122 -15.18 -40.97 7.54
CA ASP A 122 -15.75 -41.72 8.68
C ASP A 122 -16.56 -42.94 8.26
N LEU A 123 -16.50 -43.31 6.97
CA LEU A 123 -17.22 -44.47 6.47
C LEU A 123 -16.64 -45.77 7.03
N ASP A 124 -17.42 -46.51 7.78
CA ASP A 124 -17.04 -47.84 8.30
C ASP A 124 -16.75 -48.81 7.14
N ALA A 125 -15.64 -49.55 7.25
CA ALA A 125 -15.17 -50.47 6.23
C ALA A 125 -16.16 -51.62 5.89
N ARG A 126 -17.19 -51.85 6.67
CA ARG A 126 -18.24 -52.84 6.39
C ARG A 126 -19.22 -52.42 5.29
N TYR A 127 -19.33 -51.11 5.00
CA TYR A 127 -20.22 -50.54 3.98
C TYR A 127 -19.58 -50.42 2.60
N GLY A 128 -20.37 -50.15 1.58
CA GLY A 128 -19.92 -49.97 0.22
C GLY A 128 -19.80 -51.28 -0.61
N LEU A 129 -19.07 -51.23 -1.72
CA LEU A 129 -18.91 -52.36 -2.64
C LEU A 129 -18.00 -53.44 -2.06
N LYS A 130 -18.51 -54.68 -1.96
CA LYS A 130 -17.82 -55.87 -1.52
C LYS A 130 -17.85 -56.94 -2.62
N PRO A 131 -17.04 -58.05 -2.51
CA PRO A 131 -17.05 -59.13 -3.48
C PRO A 131 -18.43 -59.77 -3.66
N ASP A 132 -19.22 -59.82 -2.59
CA ASP A 132 -20.54 -60.45 -2.51
C ASP A 132 -21.74 -59.50 -2.76
N GLY A 133 -21.48 -58.19 -2.91
CA GLY A 133 -22.51 -57.24 -3.17
C GLY A 133 -22.22 -55.85 -2.58
N TYR A 134 -23.21 -54.97 -2.60
CA TYR A 134 -23.11 -53.63 -2.03
C TYR A 134 -23.82 -53.57 -0.66
N TYR A 135 -23.14 -53.11 0.38
CA TYR A 135 -23.70 -52.91 1.72
C TYR A 135 -24.00 -51.42 1.95
N LEU A 136 -25.29 -51.15 2.22
CA LEU A 136 -25.75 -49.80 2.45
C LEU A 136 -25.33 -49.27 3.81
N SER A 137 -24.94 -48.01 3.88
CA SER A 137 -24.72 -47.30 5.14
C SER A 137 -26.06 -46.78 5.74
N GLU A 138 -26.00 -46.40 7.01
CA GLU A 138 -27.16 -45.85 7.69
C GLU A 138 -27.73 -44.59 7.00
N THR A 139 -26.85 -43.72 6.52
CA THR A 139 -27.19 -42.51 5.77
C THR A 139 -27.91 -42.87 4.46
N GLN A 140 -27.33 -43.81 3.70
CA GLN A 140 -27.95 -44.27 2.45
C GLN A 140 -29.31 -44.93 2.68
N ALA A 141 -29.44 -45.79 3.69
CA ALA A 141 -30.71 -46.42 4.01
C ALA A 141 -31.77 -45.40 4.40
N GLN A 142 -31.40 -44.33 5.11
CA GLN A 142 -32.30 -43.26 5.48
C GLN A 142 -32.78 -42.45 4.28
N GLU A 143 -31.87 -42.10 3.36
CA GLU A 143 -32.20 -41.39 2.12
C GLU A 143 -33.09 -42.23 1.20
N ILE A 144 -32.87 -43.53 1.13
CA ILE A 144 -33.72 -44.47 0.39
C ILE A 144 -35.15 -44.50 0.96
N LEU A 145 -35.31 -44.54 2.29
CA LEU A 145 -36.62 -44.53 2.94
C LEU A 145 -37.36 -43.19 2.75
N GLN A 146 -36.67 -42.09 2.55
CA GLN A 146 -37.23 -40.78 2.28
C GLN A 146 -37.48 -40.53 0.80
N MET A 147 -37.07 -41.45 -0.10
CA MET A 147 -37.17 -41.29 -1.53
C MET A 147 -38.64 -41.28 -2.00
N ARG A 148 -39.00 -40.28 -2.78
CA ARG A 148 -40.34 -40.20 -3.38
C ARG A 148 -40.47 -41.15 -4.56
N LEU A 149 -41.64 -41.78 -4.70
CA LEU A 149 -41.93 -42.71 -5.81
C LEU A 149 -41.68 -42.12 -7.22
N GLN A 150 -41.77 -40.80 -7.36
CA GLN A 150 -41.47 -40.10 -8.62
C GLN A 150 -40.00 -40.27 -9.06
N ARG A 151 -39.08 -40.51 -8.14
CA ARG A 151 -37.65 -40.73 -8.45
C ARG A 151 -37.31 -42.12 -8.96
N LEU A 152 -38.29 -43.02 -9.05
CA LEU A 152 -38.13 -44.38 -9.55
C LEU A 152 -38.22 -44.47 -11.10
N THR A 153 -38.41 -43.35 -11.80
CA THR A 153 -38.54 -43.36 -13.27
C THR A 153 -37.15 -43.40 -13.93
N GLY A 154 -37.07 -43.95 -15.16
CA GLY A 154 -35.83 -44.08 -15.91
C GLY A 154 -35.12 -42.73 -16.13
N LEU A 155 -35.87 -41.63 -16.37
CA LEU A 155 -35.30 -40.28 -16.49
C LEU A 155 -34.58 -39.79 -15.21
N GLU A 156 -35.00 -40.26 -14.05
CA GLU A 156 -34.34 -39.90 -12.78
C GLU A 156 -33.07 -40.77 -12.53
N GLN A 157 -33.02 -41.98 -13.07
CA GLN A 157 -31.81 -42.80 -13.06
C GLN A 157 -30.69 -42.11 -13.82
N ASP A 158 -30.96 -41.61 -15.03
CA ASP A 158 -29.97 -40.88 -15.83
C ASP A 158 -29.48 -39.61 -15.12
N LYS A 159 -30.39 -38.91 -14.41
CA LYS A 159 -30.01 -37.74 -13.61
C LYS A 159 -29.07 -38.09 -12.46
N ILE A 160 -29.34 -39.18 -11.74
CA ILE A 160 -28.49 -39.62 -10.62
C ILE A 160 -27.07 -40.01 -11.14
N VAL A 161 -27.01 -40.69 -12.29
CA VAL A 161 -25.72 -41.03 -12.92
C VAL A 161 -24.95 -39.78 -13.35
N SER A 162 -25.65 -38.80 -13.94
CA SER A 162 -25.03 -37.53 -14.34
C SER A 162 -24.55 -36.72 -13.14
N GLU A 163 -25.41 -36.57 -12.11
CA GLU A 163 -25.04 -35.86 -10.87
C GLU A 163 -23.85 -36.53 -10.15
N TYR A 164 -23.82 -37.86 -10.13
CA TYR A 164 -22.67 -38.58 -9.56
C TYR A 164 -21.37 -38.26 -10.31
N LYS A 165 -21.40 -38.23 -11.63
CA LYS A 165 -20.25 -37.88 -12.45
C LYS A 165 -19.75 -36.46 -12.13
N ASP A 166 -20.67 -35.48 -12.06
CA ASP A 166 -20.34 -34.09 -11.75
C ASP A 166 -19.71 -33.98 -10.33
N VAL A 167 -20.25 -34.71 -9.36
CA VAL A 167 -19.72 -34.76 -7.98
C VAL A 167 -18.33 -35.41 -7.95
N MET A 168 -18.07 -36.47 -8.73
CA MET A 168 -16.74 -37.09 -8.80
C MET A 168 -15.70 -36.14 -9.42
N GLU A 169 -16.07 -35.44 -10.49
CA GLU A 169 -15.20 -34.39 -11.10
C GLU A 169 -14.90 -33.27 -10.07
N GLN A 170 -15.92 -32.85 -9.31
CA GLN A 170 -15.75 -31.88 -8.24
C GLN A 170 -14.80 -32.38 -7.13
N ILE A 171 -14.94 -33.64 -6.68
CA ILE A 171 -14.05 -34.23 -5.68
C ILE A 171 -12.60 -34.26 -6.21
N ALA A 172 -12.41 -34.67 -7.45
CA ALA A 172 -11.08 -34.72 -8.09
C ALA A 172 -10.42 -33.33 -8.14
N ASP A 173 -11.18 -32.28 -8.54
CA ASP A 173 -10.68 -30.89 -8.54
C ASP A 173 -10.33 -30.39 -7.13
N LEU A 174 -11.18 -30.68 -6.13
CA LEU A 174 -10.94 -30.29 -4.73
C LEU A 174 -9.69 -31.00 -4.16
N LEU A 175 -9.47 -32.27 -4.50
CA LEU A 175 -8.25 -32.99 -4.12
C LEU A 175 -7.01 -32.40 -4.80
N ASP A 176 -7.11 -32.04 -6.07
CA ASP A 176 -6.01 -31.38 -6.81
C ASP A 176 -5.64 -30.02 -6.20
N ILE A 177 -6.63 -29.23 -5.78
CA ILE A 177 -6.41 -27.96 -5.07
C ILE A 177 -5.65 -28.16 -3.77
N LEU A 178 -5.99 -29.22 -2.99
CA LEU A 178 -5.30 -29.50 -1.73
C LEU A 178 -3.89 -30.08 -1.93
N ALA A 179 -3.67 -30.79 -3.03
CA ALA A 179 -2.38 -31.42 -3.34
C ALA A 179 -1.36 -30.45 -3.93
N LYS A 180 -1.81 -29.41 -4.65
CA LYS A 180 -0.94 -28.50 -5.43
C LYS A 180 -1.00 -27.06 -4.92
N PRO A 181 0.09 -26.52 -4.33
CA PRO A 181 0.14 -25.12 -3.89
C PRO A 181 -0.08 -24.09 -5.01
N GLU A 182 0.28 -24.45 -6.25
CA GLU A 182 0.11 -23.63 -7.44
C GLU A 182 -1.37 -23.37 -7.72
N ARG A 183 -2.21 -24.41 -7.62
CA ARG A 183 -3.67 -24.30 -7.80
C ARG A 183 -4.30 -23.35 -6.79
N MET A 184 -3.84 -23.41 -5.55
CA MET A 184 -4.28 -22.51 -4.48
C MET A 184 -3.91 -21.05 -4.80
N THR A 185 -2.72 -20.83 -5.36
CA THR A 185 -2.28 -19.50 -5.80
C THR A 185 -3.09 -18.98 -6.99
N GLU A 186 -3.46 -19.86 -7.93
CA GLU A 186 -4.36 -19.50 -9.06
C GLU A 186 -5.73 -19.04 -8.57
N ILE A 187 -6.31 -19.75 -7.60
CA ILE A 187 -7.61 -19.37 -6.99
C ILE A 187 -7.50 -17.98 -6.34
N ILE A 188 -6.47 -17.73 -5.55
CA ILE A 188 -6.25 -16.42 -4.92
C ILE A 188 -6.13 -15.34 -5.99
N THR A 189 -5.35 -15.58 -7.05
CA THR A 189 -5.14 -14.62 -8.13
C THR A 189 -6.44 -14.31 -8.87
N THR A 190 -7.25 -15.33 -9.14
CA THR A 190 -8.54 -15.20 -9.82
C THR A 190 -9.53 -14.39 -8.96
N GLU A 191 -9.65 -14.74 -7.67
CA GLU A 191 -10.53 -14.02 -6.74
C GLU A 191 -10.10 -12.55 -6.59
N MET A 192 -8.80 -12.27 -6.45
CA MET A 192 -8.29 -10.89 -6.35
C MET A 192 -8.48 -10.11 -7.66
N SER A 193 -8.34 -10.76 -8.81
CA SER A 193 -8.57 -10.14 -10.11
C SER A 193 -10.04 -9.77 -10.32
N THR A 194 -10.95 -10.64 -9.89
CA THR A 194 -12.39 -10.38 -9.92
C THR A 194 -12.75 -9.19 -9.03
N LEU A 195 -12.24 -9.16 -7.79
CA LEU A 195 -12.43 -8.04 -6.87
C LEU A 195 -11.87 -6.73 -7.44
N ARG A 196 -10.71 -6.80 -8.09
CA ARG A 196 -10.12 -5.63 -8.75
C ARG A 196 -10.98 -5.13 -9.91
N ALA A 197 -11.56 -6.02 -10.69
CA ALA A 197 -12.42 -5.64 -11.81
C ALA A 197 -13.73 -4.99 -11.34
N GLU A 198 -14.29 -5.47 -10.22
CA GLU A 198 -15.56 -4.99 -9.67
C GLU A 198 -15.42 -3.72 -8.84
N PHE A 199 -14.37 -3.61 -8.03
CA PHE A 199 -14.20 -2.54 -7.03
C PHE A 199 -12.99 -1.64 -7.26
N GLY A 200 -12.18 -1.91 -8.32
CA GLY A 200 -10.97 -1.15 -8.59
C GLY A 200 -11.27 0.23 -9.13
N ASP A 201 -10.79 1.28 -8.46
CA ASP A 201 -10.84 2.66 -8.90
C ASP A 201 -9.43 3.25 -9.10
N ALA A 202 -9.36 4.36 -9.83
CA ALA A 202 -8.10 5.05 -10.08
C ALA A 202 -7.61 5.78 -8.82
N ARG A 203 -6.29 5.70 -8.56
CA ARG A 203 -5.68 6.43 -7.47
C ARG A 203 -5.80 7.96 -7.71
N ARG A 204 -6.31 8.70 -6.73
CA ARG A 204 -6.50 10.15 -6.80
C ARG A 204 -5.24 10.95 -6.45
N SER A 205 -4.37 10.41 -5.58
CA SER A 205 -3.16 11.08 -5.14
C SER A 205 -1.95 10.61 -5.94
N HIS A 206 -1.09 11.53 -6.36
CA HIS A 206 0.18 11.19 -6.98
C HIS A 206 1.16 10.68 -5.92
N ILE A 207 1.97 9.68 -6.29
CA ILE A 207 3.11 9.23 -5.50
C ILE A 207 4.35 9.76 -6.19
N GLU A 208 5.07 10.66 -5.51
CA GLU A 208 6.35 11.17 -5.97
C GLU A 208 7.46 10.45 -5.20
N VAL A 209 8.37 9.82 -5.95
CA VAL A 209 9.48 9.03 -5.36
C VAL A 209 10.56 9.95 -4.79
N ASN A 210 10.68 11.17 -5.35
CA ASN A 210 11.55 12.23 -4.89
C ASN A 210 10.68 13.43 -4.49
N ALA A 211 10.01 13.36 -3.35
CA ALA A 211 9.65 14.58 -2.66
C ALA A 211 10.97 15.19 -2.18
N TYR A 212 11.64 15.98 -3.02
CA TYR A 212 12.51 17.00 -2.48
C TYR A 212 11.63 17.75 -1.47
N ASP A 213 12.07 17.79 -0.20
CA ASP A 213 11.54 18.78 0.73
C ASP A 213 11.54 20.09 -0.06
N ILE A 214 10.35 20.62 -0.32
CA ILE A 214 10.22 21.91 -1.02
C ILE A 214 10.97 22.88 -0.14
N ASP A 215 12.21 23.21 -0.51
CA ASP A 215 13.00 24.15 0.25
C ASP A 215 12.25 25.51 0.17
N VAL A 216 12.26 26.25 1.25
CA VAL A 216 11.68 27.59 1.29
C VAL A 216 12.18 28.42 0.11
N GLU A 217 13.37 28.14 -0.38
CA GLU A 217 14.01 28.75 -1.54
C GLU A 217 13.26 28.49 -2.85
N ASP A 218 12.72 27.26 -3.06
CA ASP A 218 11.94 26.89 -4.26
C ASP A 218 10.61 27.66 -4.40
N LEU A 219 10.09 28.15 -3.28
CA LEU A 219 8.85 28.91 -3.21
C LEU A 219 9.04 30.43 -3.42
N ILE A 220 10.29 30.87 -3.50
CA ILE A 220 10.63 32.28 -3.68
C ILE A 220 10.90 32.54 -5.17
N ALA A 221 10.09 33.42 -5.76
CA ALA A 221 10.29 33.79 -7.15
C ALA A 221 11.65 34.48 -7.33
N PRO A 222 12.47 34.11 -8.34
CA PRO A 222 13.70 34.82 -8.66
C PRO A 222 13.40 36.25 -9.08
N GLN A 223 13.91 37.21 -8.32
CA GLN A 223 13.71 38.66 -8.54
C GLN A 223 14.98 39.40 -8.16
N ASP A 224 15.32 40.44 -8.95
CA ASP A 224 16.42 41.29 -8.62
C ASP A 224 16.00 42.34 -7.57
N LEU A 225 16.76 42.40 -6.50
CA LEU A 225 16.56 43.34 -5.38
C LEU A 225 17.74 44.30 -5.28
N VAL A 226 17.44 45.53 -4.93
CA VAL A 226 18.42 46.52 -4.49
C VAL A 226 18.64 46.34 -2.99
N VAL A 227 19.82 45.93 -2.60
CA VAL A 227 20.25 45.82 -1.20
C VAL A 227 21.00 47.05 -0.80
N THR A 228 20.59 47.70 0.29
CA THR A 228 21.27 48.86 0.87
C THR A 228 21.74 48.54 2.29
N ILE A 229 22.97 48.90 2.58
CA ILE A 229 23.59 48.73 3.89
C ILE A 229 24.10 50.07 4.36
N SER A 230 23.69 50.50 5.55
CA SER A 230 24.16 51.75 6.13
C SER A 230 25.41 51.57 6.97
N HIS A 231 26.15 52.65 7.22
CA HIS A 231 27.34 52.65 8.07
C HIS A 231 27.07 52.14 9.50
N SER A 232 25.92 52.46 10.04
CA SER A 232 25.48 51.97 11.33
C SER A 232 25.02 50.48 11.31
N GLY A 233 25.16 49.79 10.16
CA GLY A 233 24.83 48.37 10.03
C GLY A 233 23.35 48.02 9.86
N TYR A 234 22.55 48.94 9.32
CA TYR A 234 21.16 48.63 8.94
C TYR A 234 21.14 48.11 7.51
N VAL A 235 20.44 46.99 7.30
CA VAL A 235 20.25 46.39 5.98
C VAL A 235 18.79 46.40 5.58
N LYS A 236 18.57 46.59 4.30
CA LYS A 236 17.24 46.52 3.69
C LYS A 236 17.35 46.13 2.23
N SER A 237 16.33 45.42 1.73
CA SER A 237 16.17 45.09 0.32
C SER A 237 14.86 45.68 -0.24
N GLN A 238 14.89 46.00 -1.52
CA GLN A 238 13.75 46.53 -2.27
C GLN A 238 13.74 45.97 -3.70
N PRO A 239 12.56 45.72 -4.29
CA PRO A 239 12.47 45.32 -5.69
C PRO A 239 13.14 46.34 -6.62
N LEU A 240 13.99 45.86 -7.55
CA LEU A 240 14.62 46.76 -8.54
C LEU A 240 13.58 47.53 -9.37
N ALA A 241 12.41 46.95 -9.60
CA ALA A 241 11.31 47.56 -10.33
C ALA A 241 10.80 48.88 -9.68
N GLU A 242 11.05 49.13 -8.38
CA GLU A 242 10.73 50.38 -7.73
C GLU A 242 11.66 51.54 -8.13
N TYR A 243 12.83 51.23 -8.72
CA TYR A 243 13.84 52.19 -9.19
C TYR A 243 13.66 52.41 -10.68
N ARG A 244 12.81 53.39 -11.07
CA ARG A 244 12.61 53.75 -12.46
C ARG A 244 13.67 54.80 -12.88
N ALA A 245 14.23 54.63 -14.09
CA ALA A 245 15.11 55.59 -14.68
C ALA A 245 14.45 56.97 -14.79
N GLN A 246 15.12 58.05 -14.32
CA GLN A 246 14.64 59.40 -14.42
C GLN A 246 15.29 60.11 -15.61
N ARG A 247 14.46 60.87 -16.36
CA ARG A 247 14.98 61.74 -17.44
C ARG A 247 15.47 63.06 -16.86
N ARG A 248 16.23 63.85 -17.66
CA ARG A 248 16.70 65.18 -17.27
C ARG A 248 15.57 66.03 -16.72
N GLY A 249 15.81 66.68 -15.55
CA GLY A 249 14.79 67.49 -14.85
C GLY A 249 13.91 66.77 -13.84
N GLY A 250 14.06 65.47 -13.63
CA GLY A 250 13.38 64.73 -12.59
C GLY A 250 13.88 65.06 -11.18
N ARG A 251 13.00 65.14 -10.19
CA ARG A 251 13.42 65.25 -8.77
C ARG A 251 13.95 63.91 -8.30
N GLY A 252 15.18 63.93 -7.72
CA GLY A 252 15.75 62.73 -7.10
C GLY A 252 14.82 62.06 -6.11
N LYS A 253 14.88 60.72 -5.97
CA LYS A 253 14.06 59.96 -5.01
C LYS A 253 14.97 59.43 -3.91
N LEU A 254 14.53 59.61 -2.66
CA LEU A 254 15.19 59.03 -1.50
C LEU A 254 15.10 57.48 -1.59
N ALA A 255 16.21 56.81 -1.55
CA ALA A 255 16.28 55.34 -1.61
C ALA A 255 16.12 54.71 -0.23
N THR A 256 16.58 55.38 0.83
CA THR A 256 16.52 54.89 2.20
C THR A 256 16.42 56.05 3.20
N GLY A 257 15.76 55.83 4.32
CA GLY A 257 15.80 56.73 5.47
C GLY A 257 16.98 56.36 6.38
N THR A 258 17.84 57.29 6.68
CA THR A 258 18.94 57.13 7.61
C THR A 258 18.73 57.94 8.88
N LYS A 259 19.47 57.65 9.96
CA LYS A 259 19.57 58.54 11.13
C LYS A 259 20.40 59.78 10.78
N GLU A 260 20.38 60.82 11.62
CA GLU A 260 21.08 62.05 11.39
C GLU A 260 22.60 61.87 11.14
N ASP A 261 23.21 60.85 11.81
CA ASP A 261 24.64 60.55 11.68
C ASP A 261 24.91 59.24 10.89
N ASP A 262 23.98 58.77 10.04
CA ASP A 262 24.11 57.53 9.31
C ASP A 262 23.96 57.78 7.79
N TRP A 263 24.73 57.02 6.96
CA TRP A 263 24.69 57.10 5.50
C TRP A 263 24.69 55.73 4.87
N VAL A 264 24.26 55.62 3.62
CA VAL A 264 24.36 54.37 2.86
C VAL A 264 25.83 54.14 2.48
N GLU A 265 26.41 53.10 3.05
CA GLU A 265 27.82 52.71 2.79
C GLU A 265 27.95 51.78 1.58
N GLN A 266 27.00 50.83 1.45
CA GLN A 266 26.95 49.90 0.34
C GLN A 266 25.58 49.82 -0.30
N LEU A 267 25.56 49.78 -1.64
CA LEU A 267 24.39 49.58 -2.45
C LEU A 267 24.75 48.68 -3.63
N PHE A 268 24.04 47.58 -3.79
CA PHE A 268 24.22 46.68 -4.90
C PHE A 268 22.94 46.00 -5.31
N VAL A 269 22.90 45.44 -6.52
CA VAL A 269 21.79 44.67 -7.03
C VAL A 269 22.19 43.17 -6.91
N ALA A 270 21.27 42.38 -6.35
CA ALA A 270 21.46 40.95 -6.22
C ALA A 270 20.11 40.22 -6.41
N ASN A 271 20.16 39.00 -6.94
CA ASN A 271 18.95 38.18 -7.09
C ASN A 271 18.52 37.62 -5.74
N THR A 272 17.21 37.37 -5.57
CA THR A 272 16.66 36.78 -4.34
C THR A 272 17.41 35.53 -3.91
N HIS A 273 17.86 34.69 -4.85
CA HIS A 273 18.57 33.43 -4.59
C HIS A 273 20.09 33.56 -4.39
N ASP A 274 20.66 34.75 -4.64
CA ASP A 274 22.08 34.98 -4.44
C ASP A 274 22.45 34.85 -2.95
N MET A 275 23.72 34.47 -2.70
CA MET A 275 24.28 34.39 -1.36
C MET A 275 25.00 35.71 -1.00
N LEU A 276 24.76 36.22 0.17
CA LEU A 276 25.53 37.33 0.75
C LEU A 276 26.57 36.76 1.70
N LEU A 277 27.88 37.02 1.40
CA LEU A 277 28.97 36.78 2.32
C LEU A 277 29.24 38.04 3.12
N CYS A 278 28.92 38.01 4.41
CA CYS A 278 29.07 39.14 5.32
C CYS A 278 30.35 38.98 6.15
N PHE A 279 31.36 39.80 5.88
CA PHE A 279 32.63 39.74 6.56
C PHE A 279 32.65 40.66 7.80
N SER A 280 33.10 40.16 8.93
CA SER A 280 33.18 40.94 10.18
C SER A 280 34.60 41.48 10.42
N ASN A 281 34.69 42.54 11.24
CA ASN A 281 35.97 43.11 11.71
C ASN A 281 36.81 42.15 12.57
N ARG A 282 36.24 40.97 12.96
CA ARG A 282 36.95 39.92 13.68
C ARG A 282 37.39 38.77 12.76
N GLY A 283 37.28 38.92 11.44
CA GLY A 283 37.66 37.90 10.46
C GLY A 283 36.70 36.72 10.35
N ARG A 284 35.47 36.86 10.85
CA ARG A 284 34.40 35.88 10.64
C ARG A 284 33.62 36.19 9.39
N VAL A 285 33.03 35.14 8.80
CA VAL A 285 32.12 35.24 7.65
C VAL A 285 30.78 34.68 8.06
N TYR A 286 29.71 35.42 7.77
CA TYR A 286 28.34 35.02 7.94
C TYR A 286 27.66 34.91 6.57
N TRP A 287 26.76 33.95 6.42
CA TRP A 287 26.03 33.67 5.19
C TRP A 287 24.59 34.06 5.34
N MET A 288 24.01 34.73 4.37
CA MET A 288 22.61 35.08 4.32
C MET A 288 22.13 35.04 2.87
N LYS A 289 21.00 34.42 2.59
CA LYS A 289 20.35 34.55 1.29
C LYS A 289 19.76 35.95 1.13
N VAL A 290 19.75 36.47 -0.09
CA VAL A 290 19.20 37.83 -0.34
C VAL A 290 17.72 37.90 0.06
N TYR A 291 16.94 36.84 -0.16
CA TYR A 291 15.54 36.78 0.24
C TYR A 291 15.31 36.84 1.78
N GLU A 292 16.31 36.48 2.58
CA GLU A 292 16.27 36.60 4.05
C GLU A 292 16.47 38.03 4.52
N SER A 293 16.95 38.93 3.63
CA SER A 293 17.14 40.32 3.97
C SER A 293 15.79 41.03 4.17
N PRO A 294 15.70 41.93 5.15
CA PRO A 294 14.43 42.61 5.45
C PRO A 294 13.96 43.46 4.29
N MET A 295 12.77 43.16 3.76
CA MET A 295 12.13 44.03 2.77
C MET A 295 11.63 45.31 3.43
N GLY A 296 11.85 46.45 2.81
CA GLY A 296 11.42 47.74 3.34
C GLY A 296 11.06 48.72 2.25
N GLY A 297 10.05 49.55 2.49
CA GLY A 297 9.67 50.67 1.61
C GLY A 297 10.75 51.76 1.54
N ARG A 298 10.64 52.67 0.60
CA ARG A 298 11.65 53.70 0.30
C ARG A 298 12.09 54.52 1.51
N GLY A 299 11.18 54.93 2.38
CA GLY A 299 11.50 55.73 3.59
C GLY A 299 11.97 54.92 4.80
N SER A 300 11.99 53.58 4.73
CA SER A 300 12.35 52.74 5.86
C SER A 300 13.86 52.67 6.07
N ARG A 301 14.28 52.48 7.34
CA ARG A 301 15.69 52.33 7.72
C ARG A 301 16.19 50.89 7.52
N GLY A 302 15.31 49.92 7.39
CA GLY A 302 15.64 48.51 7.41
C GLY A 302 15.82 47.97 8.85
N LYS A 303 16.49 46.84 8.98
CA LYS A 303 16.78 46.19 10.30
C LYS A 303 18.30 46.13 10.52
N PRO A 304 18.75 46.21 11.78
CA PRO A 304 20.17 46.13 12.09
C PRO A 304 20.69 44.69 11.88
N LEU A 305 21.87 44.51 11.30
CA LEU A 305 22.53 43.25 11.03
C LEU A 305 22.79 42.43 12.28
N VAL A 306 22.94 43.08 13.46
CA VAL A 306 23.06 42.41 14.75
C VAL A 306 21.85 41.57 15.14
N ASN A 307 20.68 41.86 14.56
CA ASN A 307 19.48 41.06 14.77
C ASN A 307 19.36 39.88 13.80
N LEU A 308 20.17 39.85 12.75
CA LEU A 308 20.17 38.81 11.72
C LEU A 308 21.29 37.79 11.97
N PHE A 309 22.38 38.19 12.61
CA PHE A 309 23.55 37.34 12.88
C PHE A 309 23.89 37.33 14.38
N PRO A 310 24.40 36.22 14.93
CA PRO A 310 24.85 36.10 16.30
C PRO A 310 26.22 36.80 16.48
N LEU A 311 26.26 38.12 16.31
CA LEU A 311 27.47 38.92 16.46
C LEU A 311 27.88 39.00 17.90
N GLN A 312 29.21 38.95 18.16
CA GLN A 312 29.77 39.15 19.51
C GLN A 312 29.79 40.65 19.88
N ALA A 313 29.93 40.92 21.18
CA ALA A 313 30.05 42.30 21.66
C ALA A 313 31.20 43.05 20.93
N GLY A 314 30.88 44.18 20.29
CA GLY A 314 31.81 44.98 19.51
C GLY A 314 32.17 44.42 18.13
N GLU A 315 31.56 43.31 17.71
CA GLU A 315 31.73 42.81 16.34
C GLU A 315 30.78 43.57 15.40
N LYS A 316 31.34 43.95 14.22
CA LYS A 316 30.59 44.68 13.17
C LYS A 316 30.85 44.04 11.82
N ILE A 317 29.84 44.00 10.96
CA ILE A 317 30.04 43.64 9.55
C ILE A 317 30.69 44.82 8.83
N THR A 318 31.81 44.55 8.17
CA THR A 318 32.59 45.58 7.48
C THR A 318 32.35 45.57 5.96
N THR A 319 32.06 44.39 5.40
CA THR A 319 31.86 44.24 3.95
C THR A 319 30.88 43.15 3.67
N VAL A 320 30.01 43.37 2.68
CA VAL A 320 29.07 42.34 2.19
C VAL A 320 29.33 42.14 0.70
N LEU A 321 29.52 40.88 0.30
CA LEU A 321 29.76 40.46 -1.05
C LEU A 321 28.64 39.59 -1.57
N PRO A 322 27.90 40.00 -2.61
CA PRO A 322 26.92 39.14 -3.27
C PRO A 322 27.59 38.10 -4.13
N VAL A 323 27.21 36.83 -4.02
CA VAL A 323 27.76 35.68 -4.74
C VAL A 323 26.62 34.92 -5.41
N LYS A 324 26.71 34.77 -6.74
CA LYS A 324 25.70 34.00 -7.53
C LYS A 324 25.94 32.50 -7.46
N ALA A 325 27.20 32.09 -7.60
CA ALA A 325 27.63 30.69 -7.57
C ALA A 325 29.02 30.56 -6.97
N PHE A 326 29.24 29.45 -6.28
CA PHE A 326 30.58 29.13 -5.73
C PHE A 326 31.34 28.28 -6.73
N ASP A 327 32.19 28.92 -7.54
CA ASP A 327 33.02 28.30 -8.56
C ASP A 327 34.53 28.34 -8.24
N GLU A 328 35.31 27.60 -9.00
CA GLU A 328 36.78 27.52 -8.82
C GLU A 328 37.52 28.65 -9.51
N GLN A 329 36.89 29.44 -10.36
CA GLN A 329 37.53 30.48 -11.16
C GLN A 329 37.61 31.82 -10.43
N HIS A 330 36.72 32.02 -9.43
CA HIS A 330 36.67 33.26 -8.66
C HIS A 330 37.30 33.11 -7.27
N TYR A 331 37.90 34.19 -6.81
CA TYR A 331 38.60 34.25 -5.54
C TYR A 331 38.15 35.48 -4.74
N VAL A 332 38.08 35.34 -3.44
CA VAL A 332 37.96 36.46 -2.51
C VAL A 332 39.35 36.92 -2.13
N PHE A 333 39.69 38.18 -2.48
CA PHE A 333 40.93 38.83 -2.10
C PHE A 333 40.66 39.74 -0.91
N MET A 334 41.36 39.51 0.19
CA MET A 334 41.21 40.26 1.44
C MET A 334 42.52 40.96 1.76
N ALA A 335 42.46 42.24 2.13
CA ALA A 335 43.56 43.01 2.63
C ALA A 335 43.23 43.67 3.97
N THR A 336 44.13 43.60 4.91
CA THR A 336 43.96 44.24 6.22
C THR A 336 44.65 45.60 6.26
N ALA A 337 44.27 46.49 7.18
CA ALA A 337 44.90 47.77 7.39
C ALA A 337 46.40 47.66 7.73
N ARG A 338 46.88 46.51 8.19
CA ARG A 338 48.28 46.22 8.48
C ARG A 338 49.06 45.66 7.29
N GLY A 339 48.47 45.66 6.09
CA GLY A 339 49.10 45.18 4.87
C GLY A 339 49.15 43.64 4.68
N THR A 340 48.48 42.88 5.56
CA THR A 340 48.36 41.44 5.37
C THR A 340 47.30 41.15 4.33
N VAL A 341 47.65 40.36 3.31
CA VAL A 341 46.77 40.01 2.20
C VAL A 341 46.52 38.50 2.16
N LYS A 342 45.32 38.09 1.77
CA LYS A 342 44.94 36.69 1.61
C LYS A 342 44.06 36.55 0.39
N LYS A 343 44.39 35.60 -0.48
CA LYS A 343 43.56 35.17 -1.61
C LYS A 343 42.98 33.78 -1.28
N THR A 344 41.65 33.65 -1.31
CA THR A 344 40.97 32.39 -0.99
C THR A 344 40.01 32.04 -2.13
N PRO A 345 40.01 30.80 -2.65
CA PRO A 345 39.06 30.40 -3.69
C PRO A 345 37.63 30.53 -3.18
N LEU A 346 36.71 30.91 -4.04
CA LEU A 346 35.30 31.14 -3.66
C LEU A 346 34.63 29.88 -3.16
N THR A 347 35.03 28.70 -3.68
CA THR A 347 34.57 27.39 -3.24
C THR A 347 34.83 27.11 -1.75
N ALA A 348 35.88 27.71 -1.17
CA ALA A 348 36.15 27.57 0.27
C ALA A 348 35.06 28.14 1.18
N PHE A 349 34.21 29.01 0.63
CA PHE A 349 33.06 29.61 1.33
C PHE A 349 31.73 28.89 1.06
N ALA A 350 31.71 27.82 0.26
CA ALA A 350 30.49 27.07 -0.05
C ALA A 350 29.94 26.28 1.15
N ASN A 351 30.84 25.77 2.01
CA ASN A 351 30.43 24.96 3.16
C ASN A 351 30.17 25.85 4.38
N ARG A 352 28.91 25.90 4.78
CA ARG A 352 28.48 26.46 6.08
C ARG A 352 28.95 25.51 7.20
N ARG A 353 29.92 25.92 8.00
CA ARG A 353 30.31 25.22 9.25
C ARG A 353 29.78 25.97 10.46
#